data_9dcb99a15e32ced9ea2ed070e0105fee
#
_entry.id   9dcb99a15e32ced9ea2ed070e0105fee
#
_cell.length_a   1.000
_cell.length_b   1.000
_cell.length_c   1.000
_cell.angle_alpha   90.00
_cell.angle_beta   90.00
_cell.angle_gamma   90.00
#
_symmetry.space_group_name_H-M   'P 1'
#
loop_
_entity.id
_entity.type
_entity.pdbx_description
1 polymer ?
#
loop_
_entity_poly.entity_id
_entity_poly.type
_entity_poly.pdbx_seq_one_letter_code
_entity_poly.pdbx_strand_id
1 'polypeptide(L)'
;MKQFEQLIGEWHGEGEIPLGPPMKIYVEAKVERLGEFIVLSSVGEPAEVPDSVSIIGGAADGEPQPMHYFDSRGVKRLFMMALEGSTWKIWRAPGEDWNGPHGPGFNQRFIGEISADGNAIAGRWERGMGEAGDKWELDFPINYIRK
;
A
#
# COMPACT_ATOMS: atom_id res chain seq x y z
N MET A 1 -16.41 -7.43 -1.03
CA MET A 1 -15.27 -6.92 -0.21
C MET A 1 -14.87 -7.89 0.89
N LYS A 2 -15.50 -9.04 0.89
CA LYS A 2 -15.23 -10.09 1.87
C LYS A 2 -13.77 -10.57 1.85
N GLN A 3 -13.14 -10.57 0.68
CA GLN A 3 -11.74 -10.97 0.52
C GLN A 3 -10.76 -10.12 1.35
N PHE A 4 -11.14 -8.88 1.71
CA PHE A 4 -10.27 -7.98 2.47
C PHE A 4 -10.52 -8.04 3.99
N GLU A 5 -11.45 -8.88 4.46
CA GLU A 5 -11.76 -8.99 5.90
C GLU A 5 -10.53 -9.36 6.74
N GLN A 6 -9.62 -10.17 6.20
CA GLN A 6 -8.41 -10.55 6.91
C GLN A 6 -7.46 -9.38 7.18
N LEU A 7 -7.64 -8.23 6.51
CA LEU A 7 -6.85 -7.03 6.77
C LEU A 7 -7.46 -6.14 7.86
N ILE A 8 -8.74 -6.32 8.19
CA ILE A 8 -9.43 -5.45 9.15
C ILE A 8 -8.78 -5.54 10.52
N GLY A 9 -8.55 -4.39 11.13
CA GLY A 9 -7.92 -4.26 12.43
C GLY A 9 -6.86 -3.19 12.46
N GLU A 10 -6.06 -3.20 13.52
CA GLU A 10 -4.97 -2.26 13.71
C GLU A 10 -3.63 -2.98 13.54
N TRP A 11 -2.68 -2.28 12.93
CA TRP A 11 -1.40 -2.85 12.55
C TRP A 11 -0.27 -1.88 12.89
N HIS A 12 0.84 -2.43 13.38
CA HIS A 12 2.10 -1.70 13.53
C HIS A 12 3.02 -2.13 12.40
N GLY A 13 3.48 -1.17 11.60
CA GLY A 13 4.38 -1.39 10.49
C GLY A 13 5.79 -0.87 10.77
N GLU A 14 6.79 -1.61 10.34
CA GLU A 14 8.18 -1.21 10.38
C GLU A 14 8.83 -1.44 9.02
N GLY A 15 9.50 -0.43 8.52
CA GLY A 15 10.19 -0.50 7.25
C GLY A 15 11.55 0.17 7.30
N GLU A 16 12.27 0.08 6.19
CA GLU A 16 13.59 0.67 6.08
C GLU A 16 13.79 1.16 4.65
N ILE A 17 13.95 2.46 4.49
CA ILE A 17 14.24 3.06 3.18
C ILE A 17 15.75 2.99 2.98
N PRO A 18 16.22 2.34 1.89
CA PRO A 18 17.64 2.17 1.63
C PRO A 18 18.28 3.46 1.10
N LEU A 19 18.42 4.42 1.99
CA LEU A 19 19.26 5.60 1.79
C LEU A 19 20.63 5.28 2.36
N GLY A 20 21.59 6.10 2.16
CA GLY A 20 22.87 5.90 2.82
C GLY A 20 23.17 7.01 3.82
N PRO A 21 22.87 6.88 5.14
CA PRO A 21 22.50 5.66 5.86
C PRO A 21 21.02 5.30 5.71
N PRO A 22 20.64 4.04 5.96
CA PRO A 22 19.24 3.61 5.87
C PRO A 22 18.35 4.36 6.86
N MET A 23 17.16 4.74 6.42
CA MET A 23 16.16 5.40 7.26
C MET A 23 15.10 4.40 7.70
N LYS A 24 14.98 4.18 8.99
CA LYS A 24 13.91 3.37 9.56
C LYS A 24 12.61 4.18 9.57
N ILE A 25 11.52 3.52 9.16
CA ILE A 25 10.20 4.12 9.17
C ILE A 25 9.24 3.25 9.99
N TYR A 26 8.27 3.92 10.60
CA TYR A 26 7.23 3.28 11.41
C TYR A 26 5.88 3.80 10.96
N VAL A 27 4.90 2.89 10.93
CA VAL A 27 3.54 3.21 10.49
C VAL A 27 2.55 2.57 11.45
N GLU A 28 1.61 3.37 11.95
CA GLU A 28 0.45 2.86 12.66
C GLU A 28 -0.72 2.90 11.70
N ALA A 29 -1.23 1.72 11.34
CA ALA A 29 -2.27 1.58 10.35
C ALA A 29 -3.55 1.03 10.95
N LYS A 30 -4.66 1.45 10.39
CA LYS A 30 -5.99 0.97 10.75
C LYS A 30 -6.76 0.65 9.49
N VAL A 31 -7.35 -0.53 9.45
CA VAL A 31 -8.20 -0.96 8.35
C VAL A 31 -9.59 -1.22 8.91
N GLU A 32 -10.60 -0.54 8.38
CA GLU A 32 -11.96 -0.65 8.88
C GLU A 32 -12.98 -0.61 7.73
N ARG A 33 -14.18 -1.08 8.00
CA ARG A 33 -15.29 -1.02 7.05
C ARG A 33 -15.98 0.33 7.09
N LEU A 34 -16.38 0.81 5.92
CA LEU A 34 -17.31 1.91 5.74
C LEU A 34 -18.39 1.41 4.76
N GLY A 35 -19.42 0.74 5.28
CA GLY A 35 -20.41 0.08 4.44
C GLY A 35 -19.76 -0.98 3.55
N GLU A 36 -19.85 -0.82 2.24
CA GLU A 36 -19.25 -1.72 1.25
C GLU A 36 -17.82 -1.33 0.86
N PHE A 37 -17.27 -0.29 1.51
CA PHE A 37 -15.90 0.14 1.28
C PHE A 37 -15.00 -0.30 2.42
N ILE A 38 -13.71 -0.33 2.14
CA ILE A 38 -12.65 -0.50 3.15
C ILE A 38 -11.90 0.82 3.22
N VAL A 39 -11.66 1.30 4.44
CA VAL A 39 -10.83 2.49 4.69
C VAL A 39 -9.54 2.05 5.36
N LEU A 40 -8.43 2.37 4.74
CA LEU A 40 -7.09 2.12 5.28
C LEU A 40 -6.49 3.48 5.62
N SER A 41 -6.21 3.72 6.90
CA SER A 41 -5.57 4.94 7.34
C SER A 41 -4.24 4.64 8.03
N SER A 42 -3.29 5.52 7.90
CA SER A 42 -2.00 5.34 8.56
C SER A 42 -1.39 6.65 9.01
N VAL A 43 -0.64 6.57 10.11
CA VAL A 43 0.17 7.66 10.64
C VAL A 43 1.62 7.20 10.58
N GLY A 44 2.47 8.00 9.95
CA GLY A 44 3.87 7.64 9.71
C GLY A 44 4.86 8.40 10.57
N GLU A 45 6.00 7.78 10.83
CA GLU A 45 7.16 8.37 11.49
C GLU A 45 8.45 7.90 10.79
N PRO A 46 9.50 8.73 10.69
CA PRO A 46 9.56 10.15 11.09
C PRO A 46 8.69 11.07 10.22
N ALA A 47 8.81 12.38 10.40
CA ALA A 47 7.96 13.37 9.73
C ALA A 47 7.96 13.28 8.20
N GLU A 48 9.01 12.76 7.58
CA GLU A 48 9.12 12.56 6.14
C GLU A 48 8.17 11.46 5.64
N VAL A 49 7.70 10.57 6.54
CA VAL A 49 6.70 9.55 6.20
C VAL A 49 5.32 10.17 6.33
N PRO A 50 4.55 10.28 5.24
CA PRO A 50 3.27 10.97 5.30
C PRO A 50 2.22 10.16 6.05
N ASP A 51 1.25 10.87 6.63
CA ASP A 51 0.00 10.26 7.04
C ASP A 51 -0.85 10.06 5.80
N SER A 52 -1.65 9.01 5.76
CA SER A 52 -2.45 8.69 4.57
C SER A 52 -3.81 8.12 4.92
N VAL A 53 -4.72 8.25 3.96
CA VAL A 53 -6.02 7.60 3.96
C VAL A 53 -6.27 7.05 2.58
N SER A 54 -6.73 5.81 2.50
CA SER A 54 -7.16 5.21 1.25
C SER A 54 -8.56 4.64 1.39
N ILE A 55 -9.35 4.78 0.33
CA ILE A 55 -10.70 4.22 0.25
C ILE A 55 -10.71 3.20 -0.88
N ILE A 56 -11.08 1.97 -0.56
CA ILE A 56 -11.02 0.81 -1.46
C ILE A 56 -12.42 0.29 -1.71
N GLY A 57 -12.79 0.08 -2.97
CA GLY A 57 -14.07 -0.52 -3.34
C GLY A 57 -14.67 0.08 -4.59
N GLY A 58 -15.84 -0.41 -4.94
CA GLY A 58 -16.63 0.07 -6.08
C GLY A 58 -16.62 -0.84 -7.30
N ALA A 59 -15.83 -1.92 -7.29
CA ALA A 59 -15.88 -2.95 -8.32
C ALA A 59 -16.65 -4.18 -7.82
N ALA A 60 -16.90 -5.14 -8.70
CA ALA A 60 -17.57 -6.37 -8.34
C ALA A 60 -16.77 -7.19 -7.32
N ASP A 61 -17.45 -7.94 -6.47
CA ASP A 61 -16.81 -8.82 -5.49
C ASP A 61 -15.88 -9.82 -6.19
N GLY A 62 -14.72 -10.05 -5.61
CA GLY A 62 -13.71 -10.96 -6.14
C GLY A 62 -12.79 -10.33 -7.17
N GLU A 63 -13.17 -9.19 -7.73
CA GLU A 63 -12.34 -8.47 -8.69
C GLU A 63 -11.35 -7.53 -7.96
N PRO A 64 -10.24 -7.13 -8.63
CA PRO A 64 -9.42 -6.06 -8.10
C PRO A 64 -10.25 -4.80 -7.87
N GLN A 65 -9.98 -4.11 -6.76
CA GLN A 65 -10.75 -2.94 -6.36
C GLN A 65 -9.94 -1.66 -6.55
N PRO A 66 -10.56 -0.58 -7.04
CA PRO A 66 -9.93 0.73 -7.03
C PRO A 66 -9.58 1.14 -5.60
N MET A 67 -8.39 1.73 -5.44
CA MET A 67 -7.91 2.25 -4.17
C MET A 67 -7.56 3.72 -4.36
N HIS A 68 -8.40 4.60 -3.84
CA HIS A 68 -8.16 6.05 -3.88
C HIS A 68 -7.30 6.42 -2.69
N TYR A 69 -6.09 6.87 -2.96
CA TYR A 69 -5.07 7.19 -1.97
C TYR A 69 -4.88 8.70 -1.85
N PHE A 70 -4.80 9.18 -0.61
CA PHE A 70 -4.52 10.59 -0.28
C PHE A 70 -3.52 10.64 0.86
N ASP A 71 -2.59 11.59 0.83
CA ASP A 71 -1.67 11.75 1.95
C ASP A 71 -1.44 13.20 2.35
N SER A 72 -0.78 13.37 3.50
CA SER A 72 -0.57 14.67 4.14
C SER A 72 0.33 15.62 3.35
N ARG A 73 1.00 15.15 2.31
CA ARG A 73 1.77 16.00 1.40
C ARG A 73 0.89 16.66 0.34
N GLY A 74 -0.42 16.31 0.29
CA GLY A 74 -1.32 16.73 -0.77
C GLY A 74 -1.26 15.82 -2.00
N VAL A 75 -0.68 14.63 -1.86
CA VAL A 75 -0.59 13.65 -2.93
C VAL A 75 -1.91 12.89 -3.05
N LYS A 76 -2.37 12.72 -4.28
CA LYS A 76 -3.51 11.89 -4.63
C LYS A 76 -3.07 10.89 -5.69
N ARG A 77 -3.40 9.61 -5.48
CA ARG A 77 -3.11 8.56 -6.46
C ARG A 77 -4.25 7.56 -6.56
N LEU A 78 -4.38 6.95 -7.71
CA LEU A 78 -5.31 5.85 -7.92
C LEU A 78 -4.50 4.57 -8.13
N PHE A 79 -4.73 3.62 -7.23
CA PHE A 79 -4.18 2.28 -7.31
C PHE A 79 -5.30 1.27 -7.55
N MET A 80 -4.90 0.06 -7.92
CA MET A 80 -5.73 -1.13 -7.82
C MET A 80 -5.22 -1.97 -6.65
N MET A 81 -6.12 -2.65 -5.98
CA MET A 81 -5.81 -3.51 -4.84
C MET A 81 -6.47 -4.86 -4.99
N ALA A 82 -5.74 -5.92 -4.73
CA ALA A 82 -6.26 -7.29 -4.75
C ALA A 82 -5.69 -8.10 -3.59
N LEU A 83 -6.46 -9.07 -3.14
CA LEU A 83 -6.02 -10.04 -2.14
C LEU A 83 -6.37 -11.42 -2.68
N GLU A 84 -5.36 -12.15 -3.09
CA GLU A 84 -5.47 -13.48 -3.67
C GLU A 84 -4.89 -14.50 -2.68
N GLY A 85 -5.76 -15.23 -1.97
CA GLY A 85 -5.33 -16.11 -0.89
C GLY A 85 -4.67 -15.29 0.22
N SER A 86 -3.38 -15.51 0.47
CA SER A 86 -2.60 -14.77 1.45
C SER A 86 -1.75 -13.65 0.85
N THR A 87 -1.84 -13.42 -0.45
CA THR A 87 -1.02 -12.42 -1.14
C THR A 87 -1.80 -11.14 -1.37
N TRP A 88 -1.36 -10.06 -0.74
CA TRP A 88 -1.92 -8.73 -0.85
C TRP A 88 -1.11 -7.91 -1.85
N LYS A 89 -1.79 -7.36 -2.87
CA LYS A 89 -1.15 -6.59 -3.93
C LYS A 89 -1.79 -5.23 -4.09
N ILE A 90 -0.95 -4.22 -4.33
CA ILE A 90 -1.36 -2.88 -4.71
C ILE A 90 -0.50 -2.47 -5.90
N TRP A 91 -1.12 -1.90 -6.94
CA TRP A 91 -0.39 -1.43 -8.12
C TRP A 91 -1.07 -0.20 -8.70
N ARG A 92 -0.35 0.55 -9.53
CA ARG A 92 -0.89 1.75 -10.18
C ARG A 92 -2.03 1.36 -11.12
N ALA A 93 -3.14 2.09 -11.06
CA ALA A 93 -4.26 1.88 -11.95
C ALA A 93 -3.87 2.21 -13.40
N PRO A 94 -4.47 1.52 -14.39
CA PRO A 94 -4.24 1.85 -15.80
C PRO A 94 -4.55 3.32 -16.09
N GLY A 95 -3.64 3.98 -16.82
CA GLY A 95 -3.77 5.40 -17.15
C GLY A 95 -3.30 6.36 -16.08
N GLU A 96 -2.96 5.88 -14.89
CA GLU A 96 -2.43 6.73 -13.83
C GLU A 96 -1.00 7.16 -14.16
N ASP A 97 -0.78 8.48 -14.16
CA ASP A 97 0.50 9.07 -14.54
C ASP A 97 1.48 9.11 -13.37
N TRP A 98 2.55 8.31 -13.45
CA TRP A 98 3.60 8.33 -12.41
C TRP A 98 4.60 9.49 -12.58
N ASN A 99 4.52 10.23 -13.69
CA ASN A 99 5.37 11.40 -13.96
C ASN A 99 4.64 12.72 -13.74
N GLY A 100 3.40 12.68 -13.23
CA GLY A 100 2.60 13.86 -12.96
C GLY A 100 3.13 14.69 -11.79
N PRO A 101 2.43 15.80 -11.44
CA PRO A 101 2.91 16.75 -10.42
C PRO A 101 3.20 16.13 -9.06
N HIS A 102 2.52 15.05 -8.73
CA HIS A 102 2.66 14.33 -7.46
C HIS A 102 3.18 12.91 -7.66
N GLY A 103 3.64 12.61 -8.86
CA GLY A 103 4.13 11.28 -9.19
C GLY A 103 5.47 11.01 -8.53
N PRO A 104 5.81 9.73 -8.29
CA PRO A 104 7.14 9.37 -7.81
C PRO A 104 8.19 9.39 -8.93
N GLY A 105 7.79 9.61 -10.21
CA GLY A 105 8.67 9.52 -11.35
C GLY A 105 8.95 8.08 -11.81
N PHE A 106 8.29 7.10 -11.21
CA PHE A 106 8.42 5.68 -11.55
C PHE A 106 7.13 4.95 -11.23
N ASN A 107 6.93 3.79 -11.84
CA ASN A 107 5.82 2.90 -11.53
C ASN A 107 6.02 2.25 -10.15
N GLN A 108 4.94 1.87 -9.49
CA GLN A 108 4.98 1.33 -8.14
C GLN A 108 4.07 0.13 -7.99
N ARG A 109 4.49 -0.82 -7.17
CA ARG A 109 3.60 -1.88 -6.67
C ARG A 109 4.01 -2.29 -5.25
N PHE A 110 3.03 -2.75 -4.50
CA PHE A 110 3.22 -3.37 -3.19
C PHE A 110 2.85 -4.84 -3.29
N ILE A 111 3.63 -5.70 -2.65
CA ILE A 111 3.33 -7.11 -2.50
C ILE A 111 3.54 -7.48 -1.03
N GLY A 112 2.51 -8.05 -0.40
CA GLY A 112 2.57 -8.49 0.99
C GLY A 112 2.07 -9.91 1.15
N GLU A 113 2.77 -10.72 1.92
CA GLU A 113 2.34 -12.06 2.28
C GLU A 113 1.82 -12.07 3.71
N ILE A 114 0.57 -12.48 3.89
CA ILE A 114 -0.07 -12.59 5.18
C ILE A 114 0.28 -13.95 5.78
N SER A 115 0.74 -13.96 7.03
CA SER A 115 1.08 -15.19 7.75
C SER A 115 -0.14 -16.10 7.93
N ALA A 116 0.11 -17.38 8.16
CA ALA A 116 -0.95 -18.38 8.30
C ALA A 116 -1.92 -18.04 9.45
N ASP A 117 -1.44 -17.42 10.54
CA ASP A 117 -2.29 -16.99 11.65
C ASP A 117 -2.98 -15.64 11.42
N GLY A 118 -2.68 -14.97 10.31
CA GLY A 118 -3.28 -13.69 9.97
C GLY A 118 -2.75 -12.48 10.74
N ASN A 119 -1.70 -12.65 11.54
CA ASN A 119 -1.21 -11.62 12.46
C ASN A 119 0.05 -10.89 12.02
N ALA A 120 0.65 -11.29 10.90
CA ALA A 120 1.83 -10.64 10.35
C ALA A 120 1.73 -10.53 8.84
N ILE A 121 2.30 -9.47 8.29
CA ILE A 121 2.39 -9.26 6.85
C ILE A 121 3.85 -8.93 6.53
N ALA A 122 4.47 -9.75 5.69
CA ALA A 122 5.80 -9.45 5.16
C ALA A 122 5.62 -8.75 3.80
N GLY A 123 5.91 -7.48 3.75
CA GLY A 123 5.63 -6.66 2.58
C GLY A 123 6.84 -5.96 2.00
N ARG A 124 6.68 -5.53 0.75
CA ARG A 124 7.67 -4.70 0.08
C ARG A 124 7.00 -3.81 -0.96
N TRP A 125 7.47 -2.59 -1.05
CA TRP A 125 7.23 -1.73 -2.19
C TRP A 125 8.32 -1.96 -3.22
N GLU A 126 7.92 -2.00 -4.48
CA GLU A 126 8.82 -2.13 -5.62
C GLU A 126 8.58 -0.98 -6.58
N ARG A 127 9.62 -0.56 -7.27
CA ARG A 127 9.54 0.45 -8.32
C ARG A 127 9.79 -0.21 -9.67
N GLY A 128 8.96 0.17 -10.63
CA GLY A 128 9.09 -0.30 -12.01
C GLY A 128 9.87 0.72 -12.83
N MET A 129 11.04 0.32 -13.28
CA MET A 129 11.97 1.16 -14.02
C MET A 129 11.93 0.84 -15.52
N GLY A 130 12.63 1.64 -16.31
CA GLY A 130 12.63 1.51 -17.76
C GLY A 130 11.45 2.24 -18.41
N GLU A 131 11.42 2.31 -19.74
CA GLU A 131 10.37 3.02 -20.49
C GLU A 131 8.98 2.46 -20.22
N ALA A 132 8.86 1.14 -20.15
CA ALA A 132 7.58 0.47 -19.89
C ALA A 132 7.23 0.41 -18.41
N GLY A 133 8.15 0.79 -17.51
CA GLY A 133 7.93 0.73 -16.06
C GLY A 133 7.74 -0.69 -15.53
N ASP A 134 8.34 -1.69 -16.18
CA ASP A 134 8.17 -3.11 -15.85
C ASP A 134 9.47 -3.81 -15.42
N LYS A 135 10.53 -3.04 -15.23
CA LYS A 135 11.79 -3.54 -14.63
C LYS A 135 11.73 -3.30 -13.14
N TRP A 136 11.24 -4.31 -12.41
CA TRP A 136 10.96 -4.19 -10.99
C TRP A 136 12.20 -4.33 -10.13
N GLU A 137 12.38 -3.39 -9.21
CA GLU A 137 13.43 -3.43 -8.20
C GLU A 137 12.88 -3.04 -6.84
N LEU A 138 13.53 -3.47 -5.79
CA LEU A 138 13.11 -3.15 -4.43
C LEU A 138 13.21 -1.64 -4.19
N ASP A 139 12.09 -1.02 -3.75
CA ASP A 139 12.08 0.33 -3.23
C ASP A 139 12.38 0.28 -1.72
N PHE A 140 11.51 -0.36 -0.95
CA PHE A 140 11.78 -0.62 0.47
C PHE A 140 10.89 -1.74 1.02
N PRO A 141 11.40 -2.52 2.00
CA PRO A 141 10.58 -3.48 2.72
C PRO A 141 9.74 -2.77 3.78
N ILE A 142 8.59 -3.34 4.08
CA ILE A 142 7.76 -2.92 5.21
C ILE A 142 6.99 -4.12 5.73
N ASN A 143 7.09 -4.38 7.02
CA ASN A 143 6.44 -5.51 7.68
C ASN A 143 5.43 -5.00 8.70
N TYR A 144 4.28 -5.66 8.77
CA TYR A 144 3.21 -5.28 9.68
C TYR A 144 2.94 -6.40 10.68
N ILE A 145 2.69 -6.01 11.91
CA ILE A 145 2.25 -6.91 12.99
C ILE A 145 0.89 -6.41 13.48
N ARG A 146 -0.07 -7.32 13.63
CA ARG A 146 -1.40 -7.00 14.16
C ARG A 146 -1.27 -6.62 15.63
N LYS A 147 -1.95 -5.56 16.00
CA LYS A 147 -2.01 -5.07 17.39
C LYS A 147 -3.08 -5.80 18.18
#